data_70f900e2e0d37e3ccb96ce24af946eee
#
_entry.id   70f900e2e0d37e3ccb96ce24af946eee
#
_cell.length_a   1.000
_cell.length_b   1.000
_cell.length_c   1.000
_cell.angle_alpha   90.00
_cell.angle_beta   90.00
_cell.angle_gamma   90.00
#
_symmetry.space_group_name_H-M   'P 1'
#
loop_
_entity.id
_entity.type
_entity.pdbx_description
1 polymer ?
#
loop_
_entity_poly.entity_id
_entity_poly.type
_entity_poly.pdbx_seq_one_letter_code
_entity_poly.pdbx_strand_id
1 'polypeptide(L)'
;MVTMTSVTLGDVRVVRSVDVQSYVGLKPSTARKSVSLLRRTETRPLMVVRASKEGDISVKSSGLSIEESEAAAVAGNFPDPPPPWRPSAPKGTPNVKPLPLTRRPRRNRKSPTLRDAFQETNLSASNLVLPLFIHEGEEDVPIGAMPGCYRLGWRHGLLEEVYKARDVGVNSIVLFPKIPDALKSQAGDEAFNDNGLVPRAIRLLKDKYPDIVIYTDVALDPYSSDGHDGIVREDGVIMNDETVHQLCKQAVSQARAGADVVSPSDMMDGRVSAIRAALDAEGFQEVSIMSYTAKYASSFYGPFREALDSNPRFGDKKTYQMNPANYREALVETEADEVEGADILLVKPAMPYLDVVRLLRDNSALPIAAYQVSGEYSMIKAGGALKMVDEEKVMMESLLCIRRAGADIILTYFARQAASVLCGMKSK
;
A
#
# COMPACT_ATOMS: atom_id res chain seq x y z
N MET A 1 30.96 -20.73 54.25
CA MET A 1 30.22 -19.79 55.10
C MET A 1 29.64 -18.73 54.18
N VAL A 2 28.35 -18.82 53.98
CA VAL A 2 27.57 -17.98 53.11
C VAL A 2 26.80 -17.01 53.97
N THR A 3 26.93 -15.75 53.73
CA THR A 3 26.10 -14.74 54.39
C THR A 3 25.17 -14.12 53.31
N MET A 4 23.90 -14.44 53.41
CA MET A 4 22.81 -13.72 52.74
C MET A 4 22.62 -12.35 53.36
N THR A 5 22.49 -11.32 52.56
CA THR A 5 21.96 -10.03 53.01
C THR A 5 20.77 -9.67 52.09
N SER A 6 19.62 -9.62 52.72
CA SER A 6 18.36 -9.12 52.18
C SER A 6 18.41 -7.61 52.01
N VAL A 7 17.87 -7.08 50.91
CA VAL A 7 17.53 -5.66 50.75
C VAL A 7 16.04 -5.55 50.38
N THR A 8 15.37 -4.80 51.22
CA THR A 8 13.97 -4.47 51.26
C THR A 8 13.58 -3.48 50.18
N LEU A 9 12.33 -3.62 49.69
CA LEU A 9 11.59 -2.65 48.90
C LEU A 9 11.48 -1.27 49.59
N GLY A 10 11.63 -0.22 48.81
CA GLY A 10 11.29 1.14 49.25
C GLY A 10 11.20 2.12 48.05
N ASP A 11 10.01 2.69 47.91
CA ASP A 11 9.67 3.99 47.36
C ASP A 11 9.51 4.19 45.85
N VAL A 12 8.25 4.14 45.47
CA VAL A 12 7.66 4.79 44.28
C VAL A 12 7.73 6.31 44.47
N ARG A 13 8.50 7.01 43.64
CA ARG A 13 8.40 8.47 43.50
C ARG A 13 7.53 8.86 42.31
N VAL A 14 6.38 9.41 42.62
CA VAL A 14 5.51 10.17 41.71
C VAL A 14 6.23 11.48 41.37
N VAL A 15 6.53 11.72 40.11
CA VAL A 15 7.00 13.03 39.63
C VAL A 15 5.80 13.84 39.19
N ARG A 16 5.59 14.97 39.86
CA ARG A 16 4.56 15.97 39.58
C ARG A 16 4.89 16.74 38.29
N SER A 17 3.81 17.17 37.64
CA SER A 17 3.70 18.11 36.55
C SER A 17 4.65 19.29 36.60
N VAL A 18 5.25 19.62 35.48
CA VAL A 18 5.96 20.87 35.23
C VAL A 18 4.99 21.84 34.54
N ASP A 19 4.71 22.95 35.21
CA ASP A 19 4.03 24.12 34.67
C ASP A 19 4.84 24.75 33.52
N VAL A 20 4.20 24.98 32.39
CA VAL A 20 4.73 25.86 31.35
C VAL A 20 3.98 27.20 31.44
N GLN A 21 4.65 28.18 32.03
CA GLN A 21 4.23 29.57 32.00
C GLN A 21 4.65 30.24 30.68
N SER A 22 3.64 30.83 30.05
CA SER A 22 3.58 32.13 29.36
C SER A 22 4.60 32.45 28.26
N TYR A 23 4.06 32.61 27.04
CA TYR A 23 4.43 33.70 26.16
C TYR A 23 3.21 34.56 25.83
N VAL A 24 3.29 35.80 26.31
CA VAL A 24 2.30 36.88 26.10
C VAL A 24 2.64 37.60 24.80
N GLY A 25 1.63 37.89 24.00
CA GLY A 25 1.58 39.10 23.23
C GLY A 25 1.43 38.98 21.73
N LEU A 26 0.20 39.01 21.27
CA LEU A 26 -0.21 39.83 20.10
C LEU A 26 -1.73 40.04 20.15
N LYS A 27 -2.13 41.32 20.12
CA LYS A 27 -3.53 41.77 20.22
C LYS A 27 -4.32 41.49 18.94
N PRO A 28 -5.63 41.17 19.03
CA PRO A 28 -6.49 41.04 17.86
C PRO A 28 -6.99 42.42 17.38
N SER A 29 -6.85 42.66 16.09
CA SER A 29 -7.46 43.76 15.36
C SER A 29 -8.92 43.47 15.07
N THR A 30 -9.80 44.32 15.56
CA THR A 30 -11.25 44.33 15.34
C THR A 30 -11.57 44.82 13.94
N ALA A 31 -12.29 44.01 13.17
CA ALA A 31 -13.19 44.49 12.11
C ALA A 31 -14.39 43.56 11.97
N ARG A 32 -15.49 43.93 12.67
CA ARG A 32 -16.81 43.38 12.41
C ARG A 32 -17.33 43.94 11.08
N LYS A 33 -17.61 43.06 10.11
CA LYS A 33 -18.60 43.33 9.07
C LYS A 33 -19.74 42.33 9.25
N SER A 34 -20.86 42.86 9.71
CA SER A 34 -22.15 42.17 9.76
C SER A 34 -22.65 42.01 8.32
N VAL A 35 -22.76 40.76 7.87
CA VAL A 35 -23.54 40.41 6.68
C VAL A 35 -24.83 39.77 7.16
N SER A 36 -25.94 40.49 6.98
CA SER A 36 -27.27 39.97 7.21
C SER A 36 -27.65 38.98 6.11
N LEU A 37 -27.66 37.69 6.45
CA LEU A 37 -28.21 36.65 5.58
C LEU A 37 -29.73 36.60 5.78
N LEU A 38 -30.45 37.12 4.82
CA LEU A 38 -31.90 36.87 4.63
C LEU A 38 -32.04 35.35 4.36
N ARG A 39 -32.56 34.65 5.37
CA ARG A 39 -33.05 33.27 5.21
C ARG A 39 -34.33 33.27 4.38
N ARG A 40 -34.25 32.89 3.13
CA ARG A 40 -35.40 32.36 2.39
C ARG A 40 -35.58 30.90 2.79
N THR A 41 -36.53 30.62 3.62
CA THR A 41 -36.98 29.25 3.92
C THR A 41 -37.91 28.81 2.80
N GLU A 42 -37.36 28.12 1.81
CA GLU A 42 -38.16 27.26 0.94
C GLU A 42 -38.20 25.87 1.59
N THR A 43 -39.31 25.59 2.29
CA THR A 43 -39.63 24.23 2.73
C THR A 43 -40.05 23.41 1.52
N ARG A 44 -39.15 22.54 1.06
CA ARG A 44 -39.53 21.47 0.13
C ARG A 44 -40.21 20.36 0.92
N PRO A 45 -41.39 19.87 0.49
CA PRO A 45 -42.05 18.75 1.14
C PRO A 45 -41.17 17.48 1.00
N LEU A 46 -40.98 16.77 2.10
CA LEU A 46 -40.34 15.46 2.15
C LEU A 46 -41.17 14.45 1.34
N MET A 47 -40.76 14.14 0.12
CA MET A 47 -41.31 13.03 -0.64
C MET A 47 -40.73 11.72 -0.09
N VAL A 48 -41.52 10.93 0.59
CA VAL A 48 -41.19 9.54 0.92
C VAL A 48 -41.55 8.68 -0.28
N VAL A 49 -40.54 8.34 -1.11
CA VAL A 49 -40.70 7.37 -2.21
C VAL A 49 -40.55 5.97 -1.64
N ARG A 50 -41.62 5.18 -1.60
CA ARG A 50 -41.57 3.73 -1.38
C ARG A 50 -41.43 3.03 -2.73
N ALA A 51 -40.30 2.36 -2.98
CA ALA A 51 -40.16 1.45 -4.08
C ALA A 51 -40.86 0.12 -3.76
N SER A 52 -41.97 -0.16 -4.43
CA SER A 52 -42.53 -1.51 -4.55
C SER A 52 -41.96 -2.16 -5.80
N LYS A 53 -41.63 -3.45 -5.72
CA LYS A 53 -41.33 -4.28 -6.89
C LYS A 53 -42.61 -4.37 -7.74
N GLU A 54 -42.52 -3.93 -8.98
CA GLU A 54 -43.55 -3.80 -9.99
C GLU A 54 -44.24 -2.43 -10.07
N GLY A 55 -43.81 -1.66 -10.96
CA GLY A 55 -44.40 -0.78 -11.96
C GLY A 55 -45.52 0.18 -11.61
N ASP A 56 -45.96 0.36 -10.35
CA ASP A 56 -46.99 1.33 -10.02
C ASP A 56 -46.62 2.22 -8.83
N ILE A 57 -46.33 3.49 -9.12
CA ILE A 57 -46.13 4.54 -8.10
C ILE A 57 -47.53 5.08 -7.72
N SER A 58 -48.16 4.52 -6.70
CA SER A 58 -49.30 5.14 -6.10
C SER A 58 -48.87 6.05 -4.96
N VAL A 59 -48.94 7.36 -5.16
CA VAL A 59 -48.83 8.38 -4.10
C VAL A 59 -50.14 8.39 -3.35
N LYS A 60 -50.22 7.74 -2.18
CA LYS A 60 -51.30 8.01 -1.23
C LYS A 60 -50.93 9.30 -0.51
N SER A 61 -51.56 10.42 -0.91
CA SER A 61 -51.61 11.63 -0.12
C SER A 61 -52.35 11.32 1.17
N SER A 62 -51.86 11.76 2.34
CA SER A 62 -52.67 11.93 3.52
C SER A 62 -53.81 12.86 3.08
N GLY A 63 -55.07 12.48 3.22
CA GLY A 63 -56.21 13.22 2.71
C GLY A 63 -56.49 14.57 3.39
N LEU A 64 -55.48 15.21 3.95
CA LEU A 64 -55.53 16.52 4.60
C LEU A 64 -55.01 17.59 3.63
N SER A 65 -55.69 18.71 3.54
CA SER A 65 -55.18 19.89 2.85
C SER A 65 -53.94 20.45 3.55
N ILE A 66 -53.16 21.27 2.83
CA ILE A 66 -51.94 21.91 3.39
C ILE A 66 -52.32 22.71 4.66
N GLU A 67 -53.43 23.41 4.65
CA GLU A 67 -53.92 24.19 5.78
C GLU A 67 -54.34 23.32 6.98
N GLU A 68 -54.95 22.16 6.74
CA GLU A 68 -55.30 21.20 7.79
C GLU A 68 -54.05 20.52 8.37
N SER A 69 -53.02 20.30 7.56
CA SER A 69 -51.73 19.78 8.01
C SER A 69 -50.94 20.80 8.85
N GLU A 70 -50.99 22.10 8.49
CA GLU A 70 -50.38 23.18 9.25
C GLU A 70 -51.15 23.44 10.56
N ALA A 71 -52.49 23.41 10.55
CA ALA A 71 -53.29 23.52 11.72
C ALA A 71 -53.11 22.36 12.70
N ALA A 72 -52.93 21.13 12.21
CA ALA A 72 -52.61 19.96 13.03
C ALA A 72 -51.21 20.05 13.64
N ALA A 73 -50.24 20.62 12.92
CA ALA A 73 -48.88 20.87 13.39
C ALA A 73 -48.85 21.89 14.56
N VAL A 74 -49.60 22.97 14.43
CA VAL A 74 -49.71 24.02 15.46
C VAL A 74 -50.47 23.51 16.71
N ALA A 75 -51.44 22.61 16.54
CA ALA A 75 -52.20 22.00 17.63
C ALA A 75 -51.47 20.87 18.37
N GLY A 76 -50.31 20.42 17.91
CA GLY A 76 -49.61 19.28 18.48
C GLY A 76 -50.29 17.92 18.25
N ASN A 77 -51.33 17.88 17.41
CA ASN A 77 -52.13 16.69 17.10
C ASN A 77 -51.63 15.97 15.85
N PHE A 78 -50.32 15.69 15.77
CA PHE A 78 -49.87 14.74 14.76
C PHE A 78 -50.37 13.34 15.15
N PRO A 79 -50.99 12.59 14.23
CA PRO A 79 -51.26 11.19 14.49
C PRO A 79 -49.88 10.51 14.73
N ASP A 80 -49.79 9.68 15.74
CA ASP A 80 -48.60 8.92 16.02
C ASP A 80 -48.09 8.27 14.72
N PRO A 81 -46.81 8.41 14.39
CA PRO A 81 -46.27 7.78 13.19
C PRO A 81 -46.58 6.29 13.25
N PRO A 82 -47.05 5.69 12.16
CA PRO A 82 -47.37 4.26 12.14
C PRO A 82 -46.16 3.48 12.68
N PRO A 83 -46.36 2.46 13.53
CA PRO A 83 -45.27 1.72 14.10
C PRO A 83 -44.35 1.22 12.99
N PRO A 84 -43.04 1.33 13.14
CA PRO A 84 -42.13 0.98 12.09
C PRO A 84 -42.39 -0.47 11.66
N TRP A 85 -42.60 -0.67 10.34
CA TRP A 85 -42.86 -1.97 9.77
C TRP A 85 -41.73 -2.93 10.17
N ARG A 86 -42.08 -3.99 10.87
CA ARG A 86 -41.15 -5.06 11.23
C ARG A 86 -41.51 -6.29 10.43
N PRO A 87 -40.58 -6.83 9.63
CA PRO A 87 -40.78 -8.11 8.94
C PRO A 87 -41.07 -9.20 9.97
N SER A 88 -42.08 -10.04 9.68
CA SER A 88 -42.39 -11.19 10.52
C SER A 88 -41.28 -12.20 10.53
N ALA A 89 -41.04 -12.85 11.65
CA ALA A 89 -40.11 -13.99 11.73
C ALA A 89 -40.61 -15.15 10.87
N PRO A 90 -39.69 -15.98 10.30
CA PRO A 90 -40.07 -17.19 9.58
C PRO A 90 -40.93 -18.13 10.44
N LYS A 91 -41.84 -18.90 9.79
CA LYS A 91 -42.67 -19.90 10.49
C LYS A 91 -41.76 -20.89 11.22
N GLY A 92 -42.06 -21.15 12.49
CA GLY A 92 -41.27 -22.04 13.35
C GLY A 92 -40.13 -21.34 14.12
N THR A 93 -39.96 -20.00 13.98
CA THR A 93 -39.04 -19.25 14.83
C THR A 93 -39.40 -19.41 16.32
N PRO A 94 -38.45 -19.84 17.17
CA PRO A 94 -38.72 -19.97 18.59
C PRO A 94 -39.09 -18.65 19.24
N ASN A 95 -40.14 -18.65 20.05
CA ASN A 95 -40.47 -17.50 20.90
C ASN A 95 -39.62 -17.57 22.17
N VAL A 96 -38.53 -16.81 22.21
CA VAL A 96 -37.60 -16.79 23.34
C VAL A 96 -37.54 -15.41 23.98
N LYS A 97 -37.34 -15.42 25.31
CA LYS A 97 -37.08 -14.14 26.04
C LYS A 97 -35.75 -13.53 25.51
N PRO A 98 -35.72 -12.22 25.27
CA PRO A 98 -34.49 -11.55 24.87
C PRO A 98 -33.37 -11.77 25.87
N LEU A 99 -32.17 -12.07 25.35
CA LEU A 99 -30.96 -12.23 26.18
C LEU A 99 -30.65 -10.88 26.87
N PRO A 100 -30.33 -10.88 28.18
CA PRO A 100 -29.99 -9.68 28.93
C PRO A 100 -28.59 -9.16 28.61
N LEU A 101 -28.35 -8.80 27.34
CA LEU A 101 -27.04 -8.34 26.85
C LEU A 101 -27.01 -6.82 26.77
N THR A 102 -26.06 -6.19 27.49
CA THR A 102 -25.74 -4.75 27.37
C THR A 102 -25.02 -4.43 26.09
N ARG A 103 -24.06 -5.29 25.71
CA ARG A 103 -23.27 -5.15 24.47
C ARG A 103 -23.79 -6.07 23.37
N ARG A 104 -24.06 -5.48 22.22
CA ARG A 104 -24.44 -6.20 20.98
C ARG A 104 -23.66 -5.62 19.79
N PRO A 105 -22.42 -6.10 19.51
CA PRO A 105 -21.58 -5.55 18.44
C PRO A 105 -22.23 -5.55 17.06
N ARG A 106 -23.19 -6.46 16.81
CA ARG A 106 -23.95 -6.53 15.55
C ARG A 106 -24.77 -5.26 15.27
N ARG A 107 -25.00 -4.40 16.27
CA ARG A 107 -25.70 -3.12 16.07
C ARG A 107 -25.02 -2.24 15.05
N ASN A 108 -23.68 -2.17 15.09
CA ASN A 108 -22.86 -1.38 14.16
C ASN A 108 -22.72 -2.00 12.77
N ARG A 109 -23.16 -3.26 12.60
CA ARG A 109 -23.07 -4.00 11.33
C ARG A 109 -24.39 -4.17 10.61
N LYS A 110 -25.49 -3.59 11.14
CA LYS A 110 -26.86 -3.85 10.68
C LYS A 110 -27.19 -3.30 9.28
N SER A 111 -26.48 -2.28 8.83
CA SER A 111 -26.70 -1.69 7.50
C SER A 111 -25.35 -1.35 6.84
N PRO A 112 -25.28 -1.28 5.48
CA PRO A 112 -24.09 -0.82 4.78
C PRO A 112 -23.61 0.54 5.29
N THR A 113 -24.46 1.55 5.32
CA THR A 113 -24.14 2.92 5.78
C THR A 113 -23.50 2.95 7.17
N LEU A 114 -24.00 2.10 8.11
CA LEU A 114 -23.36 2.03 9.43
C LEU A 114 -22.00 1.36 9.40
N ARG A 115 -21.82 0.32 8.57
CA ARG A 115 -20.51 -0.29 8.41
C ARG A 115 -19.51 0.68 7.82
N ASP A 116 -19.92 1.45 6.82
CA ASP A 116 -19.07 2.45 6.16
C ASP A 116 -18.70 3.59 7.13
N ALA A 117 -19.66 4.03 7.97
CA ALA A 117 -19.42 5.07 8.98
C ALA A 117 -18.40 4.68 10.06
N PHE A 118 -18.22 3.38 10.31
CA PHE A 118 -17.26 2.84 11.29
C PHE A 118 -16.07 2.16 10.65
N GLN A 119 -15.83 2.38 9.36
CA GLN A 119 -14.68 1.85 8.66
C GLN A 119 -13.40 2.54 9.15
N GLU A 120 -12.47 1.76 9.70
CA GLU A 120 -11.21 2.26 10.25
C GLU A 120 -10.09 2.37 9.21
N THR A 121 -10.15 1.54 8.16
CA THR A 121 -9.09 1.44 7.14
C THR A 121 -9.63 1.84 5.77
N ASN A 122 -8.95 2.78 5.13
CA ASN A 122 -9.25 3.22 3.78
C ASN A 122 -8.12 2.83 2.82
N LEU A 123 -8.51 2.43 1.61
CA LEU A 123 -7.61 2.17 0.48
C LEU A 123 -7.95 3.16 -0.64
N SER A 124 -6.92 3.75 -1.22
CA SER A 124 -7.05 4.66 -2.37
C SER A 124 -6.00 4.33 -3.44
N ALA A 125 -6.20 4.82 -4.65
CA ALA A 125 -5.24 4.65 -5.74
C ALA A 125 -3.85 5.22 -5.40
N SER A 126 -3.78 6.27 -4.56
CA SER A 126 -2.53 6.88 -4.11
C SER A 126 -1.69 5.98 -3.18
N ASN A 127 -2.29 4.93 -2.60
CA ASN A 127 -1.53 3.94 -1.82
C ASN A 127 -0.84 2.89 -2.71
N LEU A 128 -1.14 2.85 -4.01
CA LEU A 128 -0.74 1.78 -4.91
C LEU A 128 0.45 2.19 -5.77
N VAL A 129 1.45 1.31 -5.84
CA VAL A 129 2.58 1.40 -6.77
C VAL A 129 2.48 0.22 -7.73
N LEU A 130 2.51 0.49 -9.04
CA LEU A 130 2.43 -0.53 -10.08
C LEU A 130 3.82 -1.04 -10.48
N PRO A 131 4.16 -2.32 -10.22
CA PRO A 131 5.40 -2.92 -10.71
C PRO A 131 5.30 -3.21 -12.21
N LEU A 132 6.29 -2.78 -12.97
CA LEU A 132 6.36 -2.93 -14.42
C LEU A 132 7.66 -3.64 -14.82
N PHE A 133 7.52 -4.70 -15.61
CA PHE A 133 8.65 -5.38 -16.24
C PHE A 133 8.92 -4.76 -17.60
N ILE A 134 10.16 -4.38 -17.88
CA ILE A 134 10.57 -3.77 -19.14
C ILE A 134 11.67 -4.56 -19.81
N HIS A 135 11.74 -4.51 -21.14
CA HIS A 135 12.81 -5.13 -21.92
C HIS A 135 13.16 -4.30 -23.16
N GLU A 136 14.29 -4.64 -23.80
CA GLU A 136 14.83 -3.90 -24.96
C GLU A 136 14.00 -4.03 -26.25
N GLY A 137 13.13 -5.05 -26.34
CA GLY A 137 12.29 -5.26 -27.51
C GLY A 137 11.18 -4.20 -27.65
N GLU A 138 10.53 -4.19 -28.78
CA GLU A 138 9.42 -3.27 -29.08
C GLU A 138 8.05 -3.87 -28.69
N GLU A 139 7.89 -5.19 -28.88
CA GLU A 139 6.63 -5.91 -28.63
C GLU A 139 6.51 -6.32 -27.16
N ASP A 140 5.28 -6.25 -26.63
CA ASP A 140 4.97 -6.73 -25.29
C ASP A 140 4.96 -8.26 -25.24
N VAL A 141 5.69 -8.84 -24.30
CA VAL A 141 5.82 -10.30 -24.15
C VAL A 141 5.06 -10.77 -22.91
N PRO A 142 4.05 -11.62 -23.03
CA PRO A 142 3.30 -12.11 -21.86
C PRO A 142 4.20 -12.95 -20.94
N ILE A 143 3.94 -12.84 -19.62
CA ILE A 143 4.62 -13.63 -18.60
C ILE A 143 3.72 -14.81 -18.24
N GLY A 144 4.13 -16.03 -18.62
CA GLY A 144 3.30 -17.23 -18.48
C GLY A 144 2.85 -17.50 -17.03
N ALA A 145 3.75 -17.33 -16.07
CA ALA A 145 3.46 -17.53 -14.65
C ALA A 145 2.67 -16.37 -13.99
N MET A 146 2.43 -15.26 -14.71
CA MET A 146 1.71 -14.08 -14.19
C MET A 146 0.61 -13.65 -15.18
N PRO A 147 -0.55 -14.32 -15.19
CA PRO A 147 -1.62 -14.02 -16.15
C PRO A 147 -2.05 -12.55 -16.13
N GLY A 148 -1.99 -11.88 -17.27
CA GLY A 148 -2.30 -10.45 -17.42
C GLY A 148 -1.13 -9.49 -17.18
N CYS A 149 0.06 -10.01 -16.83
CA CYS A 149 1.30 -9.23 -16.78
C CYS A 149 2.15 -9.49 -18.01
N TYR A 150 2.89 -8.46 -18.41
CA TYR A 150 3.75 -8.48 -19.60
C TYR A 150 5.14 -7.94 -19.27
N ARG A 151 6.14 -8.41 -20.00
CA ARG A 151 7.38 -7.65 -20.18
C ARG A 151 7.09 -6.64 -21.28
N LEU A 152 7.05 -5.38 -20.92
CA LEU A 152 6.66 -4.28 -21.80
C LEU A 152 7.84 -3.86 -22.66
N GLY A 153 7.59 -3.65 -23.94
CA GLY A 153 8.52 -2.94 -24.79
C GLY A 153 8.77 -1.54 -24.21
N TRP A 154 10.03 -1.22 -23.91
CA TRP A 154 10.38 -0.04 -23.09
C TRP A 154 9.93 1.31 -23.66
N ARG A 155 9.58 1.38 -24.94
CA ARG A 155 9.05 2.60 -25.57
C ARG A 155 7.53 2.62 -25.54
N HIS A 156 6.89 1.88 -26.46
CA HIS A 156 5.44 1.96 -26.66
C HIS A 156 4.64 1.25 -25.57
N GLY A 157 4.94 0.01 -25.27
CA GLY A 157 4.22 -0.78 -24.27
C GLY A 157 4.28 -0.15 -22.90
N LEU A 158 5.46 0.34 -22.48
CA LEU A 158 5.65 1.04 -21.22
C LEU A 158 4.79 2.31 -21.13
N LEU A 159 4.82 3.18 -22.16
CA LEU A 159 4.04 4.42 -22.15
C LEU A 159 2.54 4.15 -22.15
N GLU A 160 2.07 3.14 -22.89
CA GLU A 160 0.67 2.76 -22.92
C GLU A 160 0.17 2.22 -21.58
N GLU A 161 0.96 1.35 -20.93
CA GLU A 161 0.57 0.80 -19.62
C GLU A 161 0.58 1.88 -18.54
N VAL A 162 1.55 2.79 -18.53
CA VAL A 162 1.59 3.94 -17.61
C VAL A 162 0.41 4.89 -17.87
N TYR A 163 0.05 5.14 -19.14
CA TYR A 163 -1.15 5.92 -19.47
C TYR A 163 -2.41 5.29 -18.85
N LYS A 164 -2.62 3.97 -19.02
CA LYS A 164 -3.76 3.24 -18.45
C LYS A 164 -3.78 3.26 -16.92
N ALA A 165 -2.61 3.22 -16.28
CA ALA A 165 -2.51 3.30 -14.83
C ALA A 165 -2.90 4.70 -14.32
N ARG A 166 -2.42 5.75 -14.97
CA ARG A 166 -2.74 7.15 -14.64
C ARG A 166 -4.21 7.48 -14.83
N ASP A 167 -4.84 6.93 -15.86
CA ASP A 167 -6.28 7.11 -16.14
C ASP A 167 -7.17 6.66 -14.98
N VAL A 168 -6.71 5.70 -14.17
CA VAL A 168 -7.40 5.21 -12.96
C VAL A 168 -6.81 5.78 -11.66
N GLY A 169 -5.93 6.78 -11.76
CA GLY A 169 -5.36 7.48 -10.60
C GLY A 169 -4.10 6.84 -9.98
N VAL A 170 -3.50 5.84 -10.60
CA VAL A 170 -2.21 5.26 -10.18
C VAL A 170 -1.09 6.08 -10.80
N ASN A 171 -0.41 6.90 -9.97
CA ASN A 171 0.66 7.80 -10.40
C ASN A 171 2.04 7.40 -9.87
N SER A 172 2.18 6.18 -9.37
CA SER A 172 3.43 5.62 -8.83
C SER A 172 3.71 4.28 -9.47
N ILE A 173 4.92 4.09 -9.97
CA ILE A 173 5.36 2.86 -10.63
C ILE A 173 6.73 2.44 -10.11
N VAL A 174 7.06 1.14 -10.24
CA VAL A 174 8.41 0.63 -10.02
C VAL A 174 8.88 -0.17 -11.24
N LEU A 175 10.10 0.07 -11.69
CA LEU A 175 10.67 -0.53 -12.90
C LEU A 175 11.57 -1.72 -12.58
N PHE A 176 11.34 -2.84 -13.29
CA PHE A 176 12.14 -4.07 -13.22
C PHE A 176 12.60 -4.45 -14.63
N PRO A 177 13.91 -4.43 -14.93
CA PRO A 177 14.41 -4.71 -16.28
C PRO A 177 14.65 -6.19 -16.51
N LYS A 178 14.32 -6.69 -17.68
CA LYS A 178 14.89 -7.92 -18.21
C LYS A 178 16.06 -7.58 -19.11
N ILE A 179 17.28 -7.85 -18.63
CA ILE A 179 18.52 -7.57 -19.34
C ILE A 179 18.88 -8.73 -20.28
N PRO A 180 19.30 -8.48 -21.53
CA PRO A 180 19.83 -9.50 -22.41
C PRO A 180 21.07 -10.19 -21.82
N ASP A 181 21.19 -11.50 -21.98
CA ASP A 181 22.30 -12.27 -21.39
C ASP A 181 23.68 -11.79 -21.86
N ALA A 182 23.77 -11.25 -23.08
CA ALA A 182 25.02 -10.69 -23.62
C ALA A 182 25.52 -9.45 -22.85
N LEU A 183 24.65 -8.79 -22.06
CA LEU A 183 24.98 -7.61 -21.25
C LEU A 183 25.17 -7.95 -19.77
N LYS A 184 24.94 -9.21 -19.37
CA LYS A 184 25.15 -9.65 -17.99
C LYS A 184 26.63 -9.95 -17.75
N SER A 185 27.15 -9.54 -16.59
CA SER A 185 28.49 -9.84 -16.11
C SER A 185 28.48 -10.32 -14.66
N GLN A 186 29.57 -10.90 -14.17
CA GLN A 186 29.68 -11.30 -12.75
C GLN A 186 29.59 -10.11 -11.80
N ALA A 187 30.09 -8.94 -12.22
CA ALA A 187 30.05 -7.72 -11.43
C ALA A 187 28.76 -6.87 -11.66
N GLY A 188 27.90 -7.27 -12.60
CA GLY A 188 26.66 -6.56 -12.89
C GLY A 188 26.86 -5.17 -13.48
N ASP A 189 27.88 -4.96 -14.31
CA ASP A 189 28.32 -3.62 -14.79
C ASP A 189 27.24 -2.86 -15.56
N GLU A 190 26.32 -3.53 -16.24
CA GLU A 190 25.19 -2.90 -16.93
C GLU A 190 24.22 -2.20 -15.96
N ALA A 191 24.23 -2.52 -14.67
CA ALA A 191 23.37 -1.91 -13.66
C ALA A 191 23.57 -0.40 -13.50
N PHE A 192 24.79 0.10 -13.74
CA PHE A 192 25.15 1.51 -13.65
C PHE A 192 25.50 2.16 -14.99
N ASN A 193 25.08 1.54 -16.09
CA ASN A 193 25.19 2.15 -17.41
C ASN A 193 24.14 3.25 -17.56
N ASP A 194 24.58 4.53 -17.58
CA ASP A 194 23.68 5.69 -17.74
C ASP A 194 22.83 5.65 -19.03
N ASN A 195 23.25 4.87 -20.04
CA ASN A 195 22.52 4.63 -21.28
C ASN A 195 21.83 3.26 -21.32
N GLY A 196 21.82 2.54 -20.20
CA GLY A 196 21.15 1.27 -20.04
C GLY A 196 19.63 1.38 -20.11
N LEU A 197 18.95 0.24 -20.10
CA LEU A 197 17.49 0.15 -20.27
C LEU A 197 16.73 0.99 -19.25
N VAL A 198 17.05 0.86 -17.94
CA VAL A 198 16.33 1.55 -16.86
C VAL A 198 16.51 3.07 -16.94
N PRO A 199 17.73 3.64 -17.03
CA PRO A 199 17.90 5.07 -17.18
C PRO A 199 17.21 5.66 -18.42
N ARG A 200 17.18 4.96 -19.55
CA ARG A 200 16.45 5.39 -20.76
C ARG A 200 14.94 5.40 -20.54
N ALA A 201 14.40 4.36 -19.87
CA ALA A 201 12.98 4.28 -19.55
C ALA A 201 12.55 5.39 -18.59
N ILE A 202 13.36 5.70 -17.57
CA ILE A 202 13.10 6.79 -16.63
C ILE A 202 13.03 8.14 -17.37
N ARG A 203 14.04 8.46 -18.19
CA ARG A 203 14.04 9.71 -18.98
C ARG A 203 12.83 9.83 -19.89
N LEU A 204 12.47 8.75 -20.59
CA LEU A 204 11.28 8.70 -21.45
C LEU A 204 9.99 8.98 -20.66
N LEU A 205 9.85 8.39 -19.48
CA LEU A 205 8.68 8.57 -18.63
C LEU A 205 8.62 9.99 -18.05
N LYS A 206 9.74 10.53 -17.59
CA LYS A 206 9.81 11.89 -17.04
C LYS A 206 9.60 12.97 -18.11
N ASP A 207 10.04 12.73 -19.33
CA ASP A 207 9.73 13.61 -20.48
C ASP A 207 8.24 13.65 -20.78
N LYS A 208 7.57 12.47 -20.78
CA LYS A 208 6.15 12.35 -21.09
C LYS A 208 5.23 12.70 -19.93
N TYR A 209 5.62 12.33 -18.71
CA TYR A 209 4.84 12.47 -17.47
C TYR A 209 5.75 13.00 -16.34
N PRO A 210 6.05 14.32 -16.30
CA PRO A 210 7.00 14.88 -15.32
C PRO A 210 6.59 14.67 -13.85
N ASP A 211 5.29 14.51 -13.59
CA ASP A 211 4.68 14.37 -12.27
C ASP A 211 4.56 12.92 -11.77
N ILE A 212 4.91 11.93 -12.62
CA ILE A 212 4.86 10.52 -12.18
C ILE A 212 5.96 10.23 -11.17
N VAL A 213 5.64 9.47 -10.12
CA VAL A 213 6.63 9.00 -9.15
C VAL A 213 7.23 7.68 -9.64
N ILE A 214 8.53 7.68 -9.88
CA ILE A 214 9.28 6.53 -10.37
C ILE A 214 10.14 5.97 -9.25
N TYR A 215 9.76 4.77 -8.79
CA TYR A 215 10.60 3.90 -7.97
C TYR A 215 11.51 3.07 -8.86
N THR A 216 12.71 2.80 -8.41
CA THR A 216 13.63 1.89 -9.09
C THR A 216 14.12 0.81 -8.16
N ASP A 217 14.34 -0.38 -8.69
CA ASP A 217 14.99 -1.45 -7.96
C ASP A 217 16.51 -1.27 -8.01
N VAL A 218 17.17 -1.45 -6.85
CA VAL A 218 18.62 -1.41 -6.74
C VAL A 218 19.07 -2.78 -6.25
N ALA A 219 19.52 -3.61 -7.19
CA ALA A 219 20.04 -4.96 -6.98
C ALA A 219 20.78 -5.43 -8.24
N LEU A 220 21.69 -6.38 -8.12
CA LEU A 220 22.47 -6.84 -9.26
C LEU A 220 21.87 -8.06 -9.97
N ASP A 221 20.88 -8.76 -9.41
CA ASP A 221 20.39 -10.03 -9.97
C ASP A 221 19.86 -9.94 -11.43
N PRO A 222 19.24 -8.84 -11.93
CA PRO A 222 18.90 -8.74 -13.34
C PRO A 222 20.11 -8.58 -14.27
N TYR A 223 21.24 -8.11 -13.72
CA TYR A 223 22.46 -7.75 -14.44
C TYR A 223 23.59 -8.75 -14.23
N SER A 224 23.45 -9.64 -13.25
CA SER A 224 24.45 -10.66 -12.91
C SER A 224 24.30 -11.89 -13.78
N SER A 225 25.43 -12.39 -14.31
CA SER A 225 25.49 -13.71 -14.96
C SER A 225 25.22 -14.86 -14.00
N ASP A 226 25.43 -14.66 -12.70
CA ASP A 226 25.23 -15.67 -11.66
C ASP A 226 23.79 -15.64 -11.08
N GLY A 227 23.01 -14.58 -11.36
CA GLY A 227 21.63 -14.43 -10.92
C GLY A 227 21.45 -14.16 -9.42
N HIS A 228 22.51 -13.77 -8.73
CA HIS A 228 22.49 -13.33 -7.35
C HIS A 228 22.35 -11.81 -7.25
N ASP A 229 21.81 -11.33 -6.10
CA ASP A 229 21.61 -9.89 -5.86
C ASP A 229 22.95 -9.16 -5.61
N GLY A 230 24.05 -9.90 -5.42
CA GLY A 230 25.40 -9.39 -5.19
C GLY A 230 26.46 -10.15 -5.96
N ILE A 231 27.69 -9.66 -5.89
CA ILE A 231 28.89 -10.25 -6.52
C ILE A 231 29.26 -11.54 -5.79
N VAL A 232 29.50 -12.58 -6.56
CA VAL A 232 29.82 -13.91 -6.04
C VAL A 232 31.31 -14.19 -6.16
N ARG A 233 31.95 -14.55 -5.05
CA ARG A 233 33.33 -15.02 -5.02
C ARG A 233 33.42 -16.48 -5.53
N GLU A 234 34.56 -16.93 -5.94
CA GLU A 234 34.79 -18.27 -6.53
C GLU A 234 34.33 -19.43 -5.60
N ASP A 235 34.35 -19.23 -4.29
CA ASP A 235 33.86 -20.19 -3.29
C ASP A 235 32.35 -20.10 -3.01
N GLY A 236 31.64 -19.27 -3.75
CA GLY A 236 30.17 -19.09 -3.62
C GLY A 236 29.72 -18.07 -2.56
N VAL A 237 30.65 -17.39 -1.90
CA VAL A 237 30.34 -16.35 -0.92
C VAL A 237 29.94 -15.06 -1.63
N ILE A 238 28.85 -14.45 -1.18
CA ILE A 238 28.41 -13.12 -1.64
C ILE A 238 29.29 -12.06 -0.99
N MET A 239 29.93 -11.23 -1.80
CA MET A 239 30.85 -10.18 -1.37
C MET A 239 30.06 -8.91 -1.03
N ASN A 240 29.90 -8.62 0.25
CA ASN A 240 29.06 -7.52 0.74
C ASN A 240 29.54 -6.15 0.24
N ASP A 241 30.74 -5.76 0.62
CA ASP A 241 31.26 -4.40 0.43
C ASP A 241 31.47 -4.04 -1.05
N GLU A 242 31.94 -5.00 -1.84
CA GLU A 242 32.10 -4.86 -3.29
C GLU A 242 30.74 -4.74 -3.98
N THR A 243 29.73 -5.47 -3.50
CA THR A 243 28.36 -5.35 -3.99
C THR A 243 27.80 -3.97 -3.67
N VAL A 244 27.90 -3.51 -2.42
CA VAL A 244 27.43 -2.18 -1.99
C VAL A 244 28.05 -1.07 -2.84
N HIS A 245 29.35 -1.18 -3.18
CA HIS A 245 29.99 -0.23 -4.06
C HIS A 245 29.34 -0.15 -5.46
N GLN A 246 28.93 -1.28 -6.04
CA GLN A 246 28.22 -1.31 -7.33
C GLN A 246 26.78 -0.76 -7.19
N LEU A 247 26.10 -1.09 -6.09
CA LEU A 247 24.75 -0.58 -5.81
C LEU A 247 24.72 0.95 -5.67
N CYS A 248 25.76 1.56 -5.09
CA CYS A 248 25.89 3.02 -5.04
C CYS A 248 25.93 3.63 -6.44
N LYS A 249 26.71 3.04 -7.36
CA LYS A 249 26.78 3.50 -8.75
C LYS A 249 25.44 3.34 -9.47
N GLN A 250 24.76 2.21 -9.25
CA GLN A 250 23.43 1.94 -9.82
C GLN A 250 22.41 2.99 -9.34
N ALA A 251 22.35 3.25 -8.04
CA ALA A 251 21.43 4.25 -7.45
C ALA A 251 21.68 5.66 -8.01
N VAL A 252 22.95 6.07 -8.10
CA VAL A 252 23.33 7.38 -8.68
C VAL A 252 22.95 7.45 -10.15
N SER A 253 23.19 6.40 -10.95
CA SER A 253 22.79 6.37 -12.37
C SER A 253 21.27 6.52 -12.55
N GLN A 254 20.49 5.85 -11.71
CA GLN A 254 19.03 5.93 -11.72
C GLN A 254 18.54 7.32 -11.28
N ALA A 255 19.13 7.90 -10.24
CA ALA A 255 18.84 9.25 -9.78
C ALA A 255 19.17 10.30 -10.86
N ARG A 256 20.32 10.18 -11.53
CA ARG A 256 20.73 11.04 -12.65
C ARG A 256 19.75 10.96 -13.83
N ALA A 257 19.10 9.83 -14.02
CA ALA A 257 18.05 9.66 -15.04
C ALA A 257 16.71 10.28 -14.64
N GLY A 258 16.48 10.59 -13.35
CA GLY A 258 15.27 11.21 -12.83
C GLY A 258 14.39 10.30 -11.97
N ALA A 259 14.93 9.24 -11.38
CA ALA A 259 14.21 8.45 -10.37
C ALA A 259 13.90 9.31 -9.15
N ASP A 260 12.68 9.17 -8.60
CA ASP A 260 12.26 9.86 -7.37
C ASP A 260 12.61 9.06 -6.11
N VAL A 261 12.57 7.74 -6.22
CA VAL A 261 12.84 6.82 -5.11
C VAL A 261 13.73 5.67 -5.60
N VAL A 262 14.87 5.47 -4.99
CA VAL A 262 15.69 4.28 -5.21
C VAL A 262 15.39 3.25 -4.14
N SER A 263 15.31 1.96 -4.51
CA SER A 263 14.82 0.92 -3.60
C SER A 263 15.81 -0.25 -3.53
N PRO A 264 16.80 -0.20 -2.61
CA PRO A 264 17.76 -1.28 -2.44
C PRO A 264 17.05 -2.56 -1.95
N SER A 265 17.10 -3.59 -2.80
CA SER A 265 16.44 -4.88 -2.56
C SER A 265 17.43 -6.04 -2.42
N ASP A 266 18.69 -5.75 -2.40
CA ASP A 266 19.82 -6.68 -2.39
C ASP A 266 20.07 -7.38 -1.05
N MET A 267 19.72 -6.74 0.07
CA MET A 267 19.92 -7.19 1.45
C MET A 267 21.39 -7.24 1.92
N MET A 268 22.28 -6.41 1.35
CA MET A 268 23.64 -6.26 1.85
C MET A 268 23.68 -5.33 3.08
N ASP A 269 24.59 -5.61 4.01
CA ASP A 269 24.76 -4.80 5.21
C ASP A 269 25.36 -3.43 4.87
N GLY A 270 24.83 -2.34 5.47
CA GLY A 270 25.33 -0.97 5.31
C GLY A 270 24.96 -0.30 3.97
N ARG A 271 24.13 -0.96 3.13
CA ARG A 271 23.79 -0.47 1.80
C ARG A 271 23.03 0.85 1.80
N VAL A 272 22.14 1.06 2.77
CA VAL A 272 21.32 2.28 2.83
C VAL A 272 22.19 3.50 3.11
N SER A 273 23.09 3.40 4.09
CA SER A 273 24.05 4.47 4.42
C SER A 273 24.97 4.80 3.26
N ALA A 274 25.52 3.78 2.60
CA ALA A 274 26.42 3.97 1.46
C ALA A 274 25.71 4.61 0.25
N ILE A 275 24.49 4.16 -0.07
CA ILE A 275 23.67 4.73 -1.15
C ILE A 275 23.29 6.19 -0.82
N ARG A 276 22.87 6.48 0.43
CA ARG A 276 22.55 7.85 0.84
C ARG A 276 23.75 8.78 0.67
N ALA A 277 24.91 8.36 1.14
CA ALA A 277 26.14 9.13 1.00
C ALA A 277 26.52 9.36 -0.46
N ALA A 278 26.36 8.35 -1.32
CA ALA A 278 26.67 8.45 -2.75
C ALA A 278 25.71 9.40 -3.48
N LEU A 279 24.40 9.33 -3.19
CA LEU A 279 23.40 10.24 -3.74
C LEU A 279 23.67 11.69 -3.31
N ASP A 280 23.95 11.93 -2.04
CA ASP A 280 24.23 13.27 -1.50
C ASP A 280 25.50 13.88 -2.10
N ALA A 281 26.54 13.08 -2.29
CA ALA A 281 27.79 13.52 -2.90
C ALA A 281 27.63 13.97 -4.36
N GLU A 282 26.67 13.39 -5.08
CA GLU A 282 26.33 13.73 -6.47
C GLU A 282 25.21 14.80 -6.58
N GLY A 283 24.72 15.33 -5.45
CA GLY A 283 23.71 16.41 -5.41
C GLY A 283 22.27 15.92 -5.48
N PHE A 284 21.99 14.62 -5.20
CA PHE A 284 20.64 14.02 -5.23
C PHE A 284 20.01 13.88 -3.84
N GLN A 285 20.09 14.96 -3.02
CA GLN A 285 19.52 14.98 -1.67
C GLN A 285 18.00 14.79 -1.65
N GLU A 286 17.31 15.12 -2.75
CA GLU A 286 15.85 15.02 -2.87
C GLU A 286 15.36 13.61 -3.30
N VAL A 287 16.28 12.69 -3.62
CA VAL A 287 15.92 11.32 -3.99
C VAL A 287 15.75 10.48 -2.72
N SER A 288 14.55 9.94 -2.52
CA SER A 288 14.23 9.11 -1.36
C SER A 288 14.80 7.69 -1.48
N ILE A 289 15.04 7.04 -0.34
CA ILE A 289 15.43 5.63 -0.27
C ILE A 289 14.30 4.82 0.35
N MET A 290 13.72 3.88 -0.42
CA MET A 290 12.80 2.87 0.10
C MET A 290 13.57 1.56 0.28
N SER A 291 14.04 1.30 1.50
CA SER A 291 14.75 0.06 1.77
C SER A 291 13.82 -1.15 1.79
N TYR A 292 14.27 -2.25 1.20
CA TYR A 292 13.63 -3.57 1.40
C TYR A 292 14.09 -4.13 2.75
N THR A 293 13.67 -3.47 3.81
CA THR A 293 14.10 -3.69 5.18
C THR A 293 13.88 -5.11 5.66
N ALA A 294 12.68 -5.67 5.38
CA ALA A 294 12.34 -7.04 5.76
C ALA A 294 11.99 -7.87 4.51
N LYS A 295 13.03 -8.29 3.77
CA LYS A 295 12.89 -9.18 2.60
C LYS A 295 13.22 -10.61 2.96
N TYR A 296 12.21 -11.47 2.99
CA TYR A 296 12.32 -12.87 3.35
C TYR A 296 12.68 -13.78 2.17
N ALA A 297 13.43 -14.86 2.43
CA ALA A 297 13.73 -15.91 1.46
C ALA A 297 12.45 -16.74 1.14
N SER A 298 11.59 -16.17 0.32
CA SER A 298 10.22 -16.65 0.11
C SER A 298 10.08 -17.55 -1.13
N SER A 299 9.24 -18.57 -1.01
CA SER A 299 8.81 -19.41 -2.13
C SER A 299 7.81 -18.69 -3.07
N PHE A 300 7.29 -17.53 -2.68
CA PHE A 300 6.35 -16.73 -3.49
C PHE A 300 7.02 -15.93 -4.62
N TYR A 301 8.35 -16.00 -4.80
CA TYR A 301 9.08 -15.25 -5.83
C TYR A 301 9.19 -15.97 -7.18
N GLY A 302 8.71 -17.21 -7.29
CA GLY A 302 8.87 -18.01 -8.52
C GLY A 302 8.48 -17.28 -9.81
N PRO A 303 7.25 -16.73 -9.93
CA PRO A 303 6.83 -16.05 -11.14
C PRO A 303 7.65 -14.79 -11.48
N PHE A 304 8.13 -14.04 -10.48
CA PHE A 304 9.01 -12.88 -10.67
C PHE A 304 10.37 -13.29 -11.26
N ARG A 305 10.96 -14.39 -10.74
CA ARG A 305 12.23 -14.90 -11.24
C ARG A 305 12.15 -15.32 -12.71
N GLU A 306 11.00 -15.90 -13.12
CA GLU A 306 10.72 -16.19 -14.53
C GLU A 306 10.63 -14.91 -15.36
N ALA A 307 9.98 -13.88 -14.85
CA ALA A 307 9.79 -12.61 -15.54
C ALA A 307 11.12 -11.93 -15.92
N LEU A 308 12.11 -11.96 -15.03
CA LEU A 308 13.41 -11.28 -15.19
C LEU A 308 14.54 -12.22 -15.65
N ASP A 309 14.32 -13.54 -15.64
CA ASP A 309 15.39 -14.52 -15.79
C ASP A 309 16.53 -14.29 -14.78
N SER A 310 16.15 -14.06 -13.51
CA SER A 310 17.04 -13.76 -12.38
C SER A 310 17.11 -14.89 -11.35
N ASN A 311 16.98 -16.15 -11.82
CA ASN A 311 17.20 -17.29 -10.96
C ASN A 311 18.69 -17.43 -10.62
N PRO A 312 19.07 -17.72 -9.36
CA PRO A 312 20.42 -18.09 -9.02
C PRO A 312 20.88 -19.27 -9.89
N ARG A 313 22.05 -19.18 -10.50
CA ARG A 313 22.60 -20.26 -11.30
C ARG A 313 23.15 -21.39 -10.42
N PHE A 314 23.41 -21.12 -9.15
CA PHE A 314 23.81 -22.08 -8.12
C PHE A 314 23.36 -21.58 -6.74
N GLY A 315 23.33 -22.49 -5.74
CA GLY A 315 22.98 -22.15 -4.38
C GLY A 315 21.56 -21.61 -4.22
N ASP A 316 21.38 -20.76 -3.25
CA ASP A 316 20.13 -20.03 -2.97
C ASP A 316 20.44 -18.63 -2.42
N LYS A 317 19.40 -17.82 -2.17
CA LYS A 317 19.53 -16.44 -1.67
C LYS A 317 19.43 -16.32 -0.13
N LYS A 318 19.54 -17.44 0.63
CA LYS A 318 19.29 -17.45 2.08
C LYS A 318 20.45 -16.91 2.92
N THR A 319 21.62 -16.66 2.33
CA THR A 319 22.74 -16.03 3.03
C THR A 319 22.55 -14.53 3.23
N TYR A 320 21.60 -13.92 2.49
CA TYR A 320 21.30 -12.50 2.59
C TYR A 320 19.78 -12.18 2.69
N GLN A 321 18.88 -13.02 2.18
CA GLN A 321 17.45 -12.87 2.44
C GLN A 321 17.08 -13.51 3.77
N MET A 322 16.22 -12.85 4.54
CA MET A 322 15.82 -13.25 5.88
C MET A 322 15.14 -14.63 5.94
N ASN A 323 15.35 -15.34 7.03
CA ASN A 323 14.68 -16.63 7.25
C ASN A 323 13.18 -16.43 7.49
N PRO A 324 12.28 -17.09 6.73
CA PRO A 324 10.84 -17.03 6.94
C PRO A 324 10.36 -17.38 8.36
N ALA A 325 11.15 -18.10 9.13
CA ALA A 325 10.83 -18.44 10.51
C ALA A 325 11.16 -17.32 11.52
N ASN A 326 11.86 -16.25 11.08
CA ASN A 326 12.33 -15.19 11.98
C ASN A 326 11.39 -14.00 11.92
N TYR A 327 10.94 -13.57 13.10
CA TYR A 327 10.06 -12.42 13.28
C TYR A 327 10.84 -11.20 13.83
N ARG A 328 11.65 -11.39 14.87
CA ARG A 328 12.37 -10.31 15.55
C ARG A 328 13.53 -9.74 14.76
N GLU A 329 14.07 -10.48 13.81
CA GLU A 329 15.14 -10.04 12.92
C GLU A 329 14.72 -8.80 12.13
N ALA A 330 13.42 -8.69 11.78
CA ALA A 330 12.87 -7.52 11.10
C ALA A 330 13.05 -6.21 11.89
N LEU A 331 13.10 -6.26 13.24
CA LEU A 331 13.40 -5.06 14.04
C LEU A 331 14.87 -4.67 13.98
N VAL A 332 15.77 -5.65 13.89
CA VAL A 332 17.21 -5.40 13.75
C VAL A 332 17.48 -4.70 12.42
N GLU A 333 16.89 -5.20 11.35
CA GLU A 333 16.98 -4.57 10.02
C GLU A 333 16.32 -3.18 10.00
N THR A 334 15.19 -3.02 10.68
CA THR A 334 14.49 -1.73 10.79
C THR A 334 15.37 -0.69 11.46
N GLU A 335 15.96 -1.01 12.62
CA GLU A 335 16.83 -0.11 13.38
C GLU A 335 18.08 0.26 12.56
N ALA A 336 18.68 -0.69 11.86
CA ALA A 336 19.83 -0.46 11.00
C ALA A 336 19.46 0.50 9.84
N ASP A 337 18.42 0.19 9.08
CA ASP A 337 18.02 0.98 7.92
C ASP A 337 17.58 2.40 8.29
N GLU A 338 16.91 2.60 9.45
CA GLU A 338 16.54 3.93 9.95
C GLU A 338 17.77 4.75 10.29
N VAL A 339 18.73 4.17 11.03
CA VAL A 339 19.98 4.83 11.39
C VAL A 339 20.84 5.15 10.16
N GLU A 340 20.78 4.31 9.15
CA GLU A 340 21.47 4.46 7.87
C GLU A 340 20.82 5.50 6.95
N GLY A 341 19.60 5.95 7.24
CA GLY A 341 18.93 7.04 6.51
C GLY A 341 17.90 6.58 5.48
N ALA A 342 17.22 5.45 5.69
CA ALA A 342 16.04 5.09 4.91
C ALA A 342 14.90 6.09 5.13
N ASP A 343 14.16 6.42 4.07
CA ASP A 343 12.96 7.26 4.11
C ASP A 343 11.68 6.44 4.20
N ILE A 344 11.70 5.20 3.70
CA ILE A 344 10.57 4.28 3.63
C ILE A 344 11.09 2.87 3.93
N LEU A 345 10.35 2.11 4.76
CA LEU A 345 10.68 0.72 5.12
C LEU A 345 9.72 -0.25 4.43
N LEU A 346 10.23 -1.23 3.71
CA LEU A 346 9.42 -2.17 2.94
C LEU A 346 9.52 -3.60 3.48
N VAL A 347 8.35 -4.25 3.60
CA VAL A 347 8.22 -5.68 3.91
C VAL A 347 7.89 -6.47 2.64
N LYS A 348 8.61 -7.55 2.36
CA LYS A 348 8.43 -8.42 1.19
C LYS A 348 8.61 -9.89 1.57
N PRO A 349 7.63 -10.78 1.28
CA PRO A 349 6.27 -10.55 0.74
C PRO A 349 5.31 -9.84 1.71
N ALA A 350 4.09 -9.51 1.26
CA ALA A 350 3.10 -8.80 2.06
C ALA A 350 2.17 -9.73 2.84
N MET A 351 1.32 -10.52 2.16
CA MET A 351 0.23 -11.28 2.78
C MET A 351 0.70 -12.32 3.80
N PRO A 352 1.78 -13.10 3.57
CA PRO A 352 2.28 -14.05 4.57
C PRO A 352 2.96 -13.38 5.76
N TYR A 353 3.24 -12.07 5.70
CA TYR A 353 4.02 -11.30 6.67
C TYR A 353 3.27 -10.06 7.18
N LEU A 354 1.92 -10.10 7.26
CA LEU A 354 1.11 -9.02 7.81
C LEU A 354 1.47 -8.70 9.27
N ASP A 355 1.90 -9.69 10.01
CA ASP A 355 2.45 -9.58 11.36
C ASP A 355 3.73 -8.73 11.38
N VAL A 356 4.62 -8.91 10.40
CA VAL A 356 5.85 -8.12 10.25
C VAL A 356 5.53 -6.69 9.80
N VAL A 357 4.58 -6.52 8.87
CA VAL A 357 4.10 -5.17 8.49
C VAL A 357 3.57 -4.43 9.72
N ARG A 358 2.81 -5.13 10.57
CA ARG A 358 2.31 -4.56 11.82
C ARG A 358 3.43 -4.27 12.82
N LEU A 359 4.42 -5.16 12.91
CA LEU A 359 5.58 -4.98 13.77
C LEU A 359 6.36 -3.72 13.41
N LEU A 360 6.67 -3.50 12.12
CA LEU A 360 7.35 -2.29 11.67
C LEU A 360 6.50 -1.05 11.95
N ARG A 361 5.20 -1.07 11.64
CA ARG A 361 4.30 0.06 11.91
C ARG A 361 4.28 0.46 13.38
N ASP A 362 4.33 -0.49 14.30
CA ASP A 362 4.28 -0.22 15.73
C ASP A 362 5.63 0.28 16.31
N ASN A 363 6.73 0.06 15.59
CA ASN A 363 8.08 0.39 16.07
C ASN A 363 8.77 1.49 15.24
N SER A 364 8.22 1.93 14.13
CA SER A 364 8.79 2.98 13.27
C SER A 364 7.82 4.12 13.02
N ALA A 365 8.33 5.34 12.97
CA ALA A 365 7.60 6.52 12.54
C ALA A 365 7.62 6.73 11.01
N LEU A 366 8.49 6.03 10.28
CA LEU A 366 8.60 6.13 8.84
C LEU A 366 7.39 5.51 8.13
N PRO A 367 7.10 5.92 6.88
CA PRO A 367 6.14 5.24 6.03
C PRO A 367 6.50 3.76 5.85
N ILE A 368 5.51 2.87 5.96
CA ILE A 368 5.69 1.45 5.74
C ILE A 368 5.15 1.07 4.36
N ALA A 369 5.98 0.43 3.57
CA ALA A 369 5.60 -0.19 2.31
C ALA A 369 5.47 -1.71 2.45
N ALA A 370 4.63 -2.32 1.63
CA ALA A 370 4.51 -3.77 1.56
C ALA A 370 4.38 -4.22 0.11
N TYR A 371 5.06 -5.30 -0.27
CA TYR A 371 5.02 -5.82 -1.62
C TYR A 371 4.18 -7.09 -1.71
N GLN A 372 2.98 -6.98 -2.29
CA GLN A 372 2.19 -8.14 -2.71
C GLN A 372 2.84 -8.75 -3.93
N VAL A 373 3.63 -9.79 -3.72
CA VAL A 373 4.55 -10.35 -4.71
C VAL A 373 3.86 -11.22 -5.76
N SER A 374 4.65 -11.62 -6.77
CA SER A 374 4.17 -12.36 -7.94
C SER A 374 3.44 -13.66 -7.61
N GLY A 375 3.91 -14.43 -6.62
CA GLY A 375 3.24 -15.65 -6.18
C GLY A 375 1.89 -15.39 -5.52
N GLU A 376 1.77 -14.32 -4.72
CA GLU A 376 0.50 -13.91 -4.12
C GLU A 376 -0.50 -13.48 -5.20
N TYR A 377 -0.05 -12.69 -6.16
CA TYR A 377 -0.82 -12.30 -7.35
C TYR A 377 -1.30 -13.52 -8.13
N SER A 378 -0.39 -14.42 -8.50
CA SER A 378 -0.70 -15.58 -9.33
C SER A 378 -1.64 -16.56 -8.63
N MET A 379 -1.56 -16.72 -7.30
CA MET A 379 -2.50 -17.53 -6.51
C MET A 379 -3.93 -16.97 -6.57
N ILE A 380 -4.10 -15.65 -6.46
CA ILE A 380 -5.43 -15.01 -6.57
C ILE A 380 -5.97 -15.18 -7.99
N LYS A 381 -5.14 -14.94 -9.01
CA LYS A 381 -5.52 -15.15 -10.43
C LYS A 381 -5.92 -16.58 -10.71
N ALA A 382 -5.16 -17.56 -10.23
CA ALA A 382 -5.46 -18.99 -10.39
C ALA A 382 -6.76 -19.38 -9.68
N GLY A 383 -6.95 -18.94 -8.43
CA GLY A 383 -8.18 -19.17 -7.67
C GLY A 383 -9.42 -18.59 -8.36
N GLY A 384 -9.30 -17.41 -8.96
CA GLY A 384 -10.35 -16.77 -9.74
C GLY A 384 -10.66 -17.51 -11.06
N ALA A 385 -9.61 -17.86 -11.82
CA ALA A 385 -9.74 -18.61 -13.07
C ALA A 385 -10.41 -19.97 -12.88
N LEU A 386 -10.09 -20.66 -11.78
CA LEU A 386 -10.70 -21.94 -11.38
C LEU A 386 -12.05 -21.77 -10.67
N LYS A 387 -12.56 -20.56 -10.53
CA LYS A 387 -13.82 -20.23 -9.84
C LYS A 387 -13.90 -20.74 -8.40
N MET A 388 -12.77 -20.90 -7.74
CA MET A 388 -12.70 -21.28 -6.33
C MET A 388 -12.96 -20.07 -5.43
N VAL A 389 -12.62 -18.88 -5.89
CA VAL A 389 -12.84 -17.61 -5.22
C VAL A 389 -13.31 -16.56 -6.24
N ASP A 390 -13.91 -15.47 -5.74
CA ASP A 390 -14.18 -14.26 -6.52
C ASP A 390 -12.89 -13.43 -6.56
N GLU A 391 -12.26 -13.36 -7.72
CA GLU A 391 -10.96 -12.70 -7.91
C GLU A 391 -10.97 -11.24 -7.44
N GLU A 392 -11.99 -10.47 -7.87
CA GLU A 392 -12.08 -9.04 -7.54
C GLU A 392 -12.23 -8.84 -6.02
N LYS A 393 -13.09 -9.63 -5.37
CA LYS A 393 -13.30 -9.50 -3.93
C LYS A 393 -12.06 -9.91 -3.13
N VAL A 394 -11.39 -11.00 -3.51
CA VAL A 394 -10.17 -11.45 -2.82
C VAL A 394 -9.02 -10.47 -3.05
N MET A 395 -8.89 -9.94 -4.26
CA MET A 395 -7.94 -8.87 -4.57
C MET A 395 -8.15 -7.67 -3.62
N MET A 396 -9.35 -7.12 -3.58
CA MET A 396 -9.66 -5.94 -2.76
C MET A 396 -9.52 -6.22 -1.25
N GLU A 397 -9.96 -7.40 -0.79
CA GLU A 397 -9.80 -7.79 0.62
C GLU A 397 -8.33 -7.95 1.00
N SER A 398 -7.50 -8.55 0.13
CA SER A 398 -6.07 -8.72 0.37
C SER A 398 -5.36 -7.37 0.52
N LEU A 399 -5.64 -6.41 -0.38
CA LEU A 399 -5.07 -5.06 -0.32
C LEU A 399 -5.53 -4.31 0.94
N LEU A 400 -6.80 -4.46 1.31
CA LEU A 400 -7.31 -3.88 2.55
C LEU A 400 -6.66 -4.51 3.80
N CYS A 401 -6.37 -5.81 3.78
CA CYS A 401 -5.65 -6.49 4.86
C CYS A 401 -4.22 -5.95 5.02
N ILE A 402 -3.51 -5.74 3.91
CA ILE A 402 -2.17 -5.15 3.90
C ILE A 402 -2.23 -3.71 4.45
N ARG A 403 -3.19 -2.92 4.01
CA ARG A 403 -3.41 -1.54 4.51
C ARG A 403 -3.72 -1.54 6.01
N ARG A 404 -4.61 -2.42 6.47
CA ARG A 404 -4.99 -2.58 7.88
C ARG A 404 -3.82 -3.03 8.76
N ALA A 405 -2.91 -3.83 8.24
CA ALA A 405 -1.69 -4.21 8.95
C ALA A 405 -0.76 -3.02 9.21
N GLY A 406 -0.85 -1.95 8.40
CA GLY A 406 -0.11 -0.73 8.63
C GLY A 406 0.66 -0.19 7.41
N ALA A 407 0.57 -0.84 6.26
CA ALA A 407 1.24 -0.35 5.06
C ALA A 407 0.61 0.95 4.55
N ASP A 408 1.42 1.98 4.33
CA ASP A 408 1.04 3.24 3.69
C ASP A 408 1.11 3.12 2.18
N ILE A 409 2.06 2.34 1.69
CA ILE A 409 2.36 2.12 0.28
C ILE A 409 2.27 0.63 -0.01
N ILE A 410 1.60 0.25 -1.09
CA ILE A 410 1.43 -1.14 -1.49
C ILE A 410 1.90 -1.33 -2.93
N LEU A 411 2.99 -2.06 -3.10
CA LEU A 411 3.44 -2.51 -4.42
C LEU A 411 2.60 -3.74 -4.79
N THR A 412 1.87 -3.66 -5.90
CA THR A 412 1.01 -4.78 -6.34
C THR A 412 0.78 -4.76 -7.84
N TYR A 413 0.82 -5.92 -8.46
CA TYR A 413 0.45 -6.11 -9.87
C TYR A 413 -1.05 -5.89 -10.12
N PHE A 414 -1.86 -5.85 -9.08
CA PHE A 414 -3.27 -5.49 -9.14
C PHE A 414 -3.51 -3.97 -9.11
N ALA A 415 -2.49 -3.11 -9.04
CA ALA A 415 -2.67 -1.68 -8.79
C ALA A 415 -3.68 -1.04 -9.74
N ARG A 416 -3.58 -1.28 -11.05
CA ARG A 416 -4.51 -0.75 -12.06
C ARG A 416 -5.92 -1.31 -11.89
N GLN A 417 -6.06 -2.64 -11.69
CA GLN A 417 -7.37 -3.29 -11.53
C GLN A 417 -8.05 -2.82 -10.24
N ALA A 418 -7.32 -2.76 -9.13
CA ALA A 418 -7.84 -2.28 -7.84
C ALA A 418 -8.26 -0.81 -7.90
N ALA A 419 -7.44 0.06 -8.53
CA ALA A 419 -7.78 1.46 -8.71
C ALA A 419 -9.04 1.64 -9.57
N SER A 420 -9.23 0.84 -10.64
CA SER A 420 -10.47 0.85 -11.44
C SER A 420 -11.71 0.54 -10.59
N VAL A 421 -11.62 -0.44 -9.68
CA VAL A 421 -12.71 -0.76 -8.75
C VAL A 421 -12.97 0.40 -7.78
N LEU A 422 -11.91 1.02 -7.24
CA LEU A 422 -12.03 2.16 -6.33
C LEU A 422 -12.65 3.38 -6.99
N CYS A 423 -12.42 3.60 -8.28
CA CYS A 423 -13.05 4.65 -9.08
C CYS A 423 -14.49 4.31 -9.51
N GLY A 424 -15.02 3.15 -9.13
CA GLY A 424 -16.37 2.70 -9.53
C GLY A 424 -16.49 2.28 -10.99
N MET A 425 -15.39 2.07 -11.69
CA MET A 425 -15.36 1.51 -13.03
C MET A 425 -15.52 0.00 -12.93
N LYS A 426 -16.55 -0.55 -13.59
CA LYS A 426 -16.70 -2.01 -13.66
C LYS A 426 -15.54 -2.58 -14.49
N SER A 427 -14.84 -3.56 -13.94
CA SER A 427 -13.91 -4.38 -14.72
C SER A 427 -14.67 -5.03 -15.88
N LYS A 428 -14.26 -4.72 -17.11
CA LYS A 428 -14.80 -5.35 -18.32
C LYS A 428 -14.31 -6.77 -18.45
#